data_86afb8b7e64b4b423ce19c48b2cd6fe7
#
_entry.id   86afb8b7e64b4b423ce19c48b2cd6fe7
#
_cell.length_a   1.000
_cell.length_b   1.000
_cell.length_c   1.000
_cell.angle_alpha   90.00
_cell.angle_beta   90.00
_cell.angle_gamma   90.00
#
_symmetry.space_group_name_H-M   'P 1'
#
loop_
_entity.id
_entity.type
_entity.pdbx_description
1 polymer ?
#
loop_
_entity_poly.entity_id
_entity_poly.type
_entity_poly.pdbx_seq_one_letter_code
_entity_poly.pdbx_strand_id
1 'polypeptide(L)'
;MCAGQGRDLIGVLANHPRRRDVTARLVELDPDNAAEARRLAADVGLEMVEVVTGDASVTTAYEDAVPADLVLACGVFGNITDADIDRTIEYLPTFCAPGATLIWTRHRMAPDATPRIRARLAEVGFQEVAFERVENAHATVGTNRLASEPPPFERGVKLFEFVGWGELANG
;
A
#
# COMPACT_ATOMS: atom_id res chain seq x y z
N MET A 1 3.57 -1.29 0.20
CA MET A 1 4.26 0.04 0.31
C MET A 1 4.34 0.39 1.78
N CYS A 2 5.49 0.89 2.27
CA CYS A 2 5.72 1.27 3.67
C CYS A 2 5.30 0.15 4.64
N ALA A 3 5.95 -0.99 4.51
CA ALA A 3 5.47 -2.24 5.07
C ALA A 3 5.58 -2.34 6.60
N GLY A 4 6.32 -1.42 7.25
CA GLY A 4 6.63 -1.55 8.67
C GLY A 4 7.27 -2.91 8.94
N GLN A 5 6.78 -3.60 9.96
CA GLN A 5 7.20 -4.97 10.27
C GLN A 5 6.46 -6.05 9.43
N GLY A 6 5.66 -5.66 8.44
CA GLY A 6 4.94 -6.59 7.56
C GLY A 6 3.84 -7.43 8.24
N ARG A 7 3.40 -7.03 9.45
CA ARG A 7 2.48 -7.84 10.28
C ARG A 7 1.12 -8.08 9.64
N ASP A 8 0.64 -7.15 8.83
CA ASP A 8 -0.61 -7.25 8.08
C ASP A 8 -0.56 -8.39 7.04
N LEU A 9 0.50 -8.46 6.23
CA LEU A 9 0.67 -9.54 5.25
C LEU A 9 1.13 -10.85 5.90
N ILE A 10 2.22 -10.80 6.68
CA ILE A 10 2.84 -11.99 7.30
C ILE A 10 1.85 -12.68 8.25
N GLY A 11 1.11 -11.89 9.04
CA GLY A 11 0.12 -12.41 9.98
C GLY A 11 -1.01 -13.16 9.28
N VAL A 12 -1.47 -12.67 8.13
CA VAL A 12 -2.49 -13.34 7.32
C VAL A 12 -1.92 -14.61 6.68
N LEU A 13 -0.73 -14.51 6.07
CA LEU A 13 -0.13 -15.63 5.35
C LEU A 13 0.34 -16.76 6.26
N ALA A 14 0.71 -16.48 7.50
CA ALA A 14 1.22 -17.48 8.45
C ALA A 14 0.34 -18.75 8.52
N ASN A 15 -0.99 -18.57 8.48
CA ASN A 15 -1.97 -19.66 8.57
C ASN A 15 -2.82 -19.83 7.31
N HIS A 16 -2.53 -19.11 6.23
CA HIS A 16 -3.33 -19.18 5.01
C HIS A 16 -3.03 -20.45 4.22
N PRO A 17 -4.04 -21.22 3.75
CA PRO A 17 -3.83 -22.50 3.05
C PRO A 17 -3.04 -22.34 1.74
N ARG A 18 -3.15 -21.17 1.09
CA ARG A 18 -2.45 -20.84 -0.17
C ARG A 18 -1.19 -19.99 0.02
N ARG A 19 -0.61 -19.96 1.21
CA ARG A 19 0.54 -19.12 1.52
C ARG A 19 1.76 -19.37 0.63
N ARG A 20 1.90 -20.58 0.08
CA ARG A 20 2.99 -20.96 -0.85
C ARG A 20 2.77 -20.51 -2.28
N ASP A 21 1.55 -20.07 -2.61
CA ASP A 21 1.20 -19.54 -3.93
C ASP A 21 1.44 -18.02 -4.03
N VAL A 22 1.89 -17.39 -2.94
CA VAL A 22 2.07 -15.94 -2.84
C VAL A 22 3.55 -15.58 -2.90
N THR A 23 3.90 -14.76 -3.88
CA THR A 23 5.15 -14.01 -3.93
C THR A 23 4.87 -12.58 -3.52
N ALA A 24 5.65 -12.00 -2.64
CA ALA A 24 5.42 -10.62 -2.19
C ALA A 24 6.71 -9.84 -2.02
N ARG A 25 6.64 -8.53 -2.28
CA ARG A 25 7.69 -7.56 -1.96
C ARG A 25 7.18 -6.56 -0.93
N LEU A 26 7.84 -6.52 0.22
CA LEU A 26 7.65 -5.54 1.28
C LEU A 26 8.76 -4.49 1.18
N VAL A 27 8.41 -3.23 1.02
CA VAL A 27 9.38 -2.11 0.97
C VAL A 27 9.21 -1.28 2.23
N GLU A 28 10.30 -1.14 3.00
CA GLU A 28 10.33 -0.41 4.27
C GLU A 28 11.62 0.39 4.38
N LEU A 29 11.51 1.65 4.79
CA LEU A 29 12.64 2.57 4.89
C LEU A 29 13.47 2.32 6.16
N ASP A 30 12.80 2.04 7.27
CA ASP A 30 13.43 1.80 8.57
C ASP A 30 14.10 0.42 8.59
N PRO A 31 15.43 0.36 8.80
CA PRO A 31 16.16 -0.92 8.77
C PRO A 31 15.77 -1.88 9.89
N ASP A 32 15.36 -1.37 11.06
CA ASP A 32 14.98 -2.19 12.21
C ASP A 32 13.60 -2.84 11.93
N ASN A 33 12.66 -2.08 11.40
CA ASN A 33 11.38 -2.63 10.94
C ASN A 33 11.57 -3.66 9.82
N ALA A 34 12.42 -3.37 8.85
CA ALA A 34 12.73 -4.29 7.77
C ALA A 34 13.40 -5.59 8.27
N ALA A 35 14.32 -5.48 9.25
CA ALA A 35 14.93 -6.64 9.88
C ALA A 35 13.91 -7.51 10.63
N GLU A 36 13.01 -6.88 11.38
CA GLU A 36 11.94 -7.57 12.08
C GLU A 36 10.96 -8.24 11.10
N ALA A 37 10.60 -7.59 9.99
CA ALA A 37 9.76 -8.19 8.96
C ALA A 37 10.41 -9.45 8.36
N ARG A 38 11.72 -9.42 8.06
CA ARG A 38 12.46 -10.60 7.58
C ARG A 38 12.44 -11.73 8.60
N ARG A 39 12.67 -11.40 9.88
CA ARG A 39 12.63 -12.38 10.96
C ARG A 39 11.25 -13.02 11.07
N LEU A 40 10.17 -12.22 11.08
CA LEU A 40 8.80 -12.72 11.16
C LEU A 40 8.43 -13.60 9.96
N ALA A 41 8.84 -13.24 8.75
CA ALA A 41 8.60 -14.05 7.54
C ALA A 41 9.33 -15.41 7.63
N ALA A 42 10.61 -15.39 8.08
CA ALA A 42 11.41 -16.60 8.25
C ALA A 42 10.84 -17.53 9.32
N ASP A 43 10.41 -17.01 10.46
CA ASP A 43 9.84 -17.78 11.58
C ASP A 43 8.60 -18.59 11.17
N VAL A 44 7.84 -18.11 10.17
CA VAL A 44 6.66 -18.79 9.65
C VAL A 44 6.89 -19.46 8.29
N GLY A 45 8.12 -19.49 7.80
CA GLY A 45 8.50 -20.18 6.55
C GLY A 45 7.90 -19.56 5.29
N LEU A 46 7.86 -18.22 5.20
CA LEU A 46 7.41 -17.48 4.02
C LEU A 46 8.61 -17.08 3.15
N GLU A 47 9.24 -18.07 2.50
CA GLU A 47 10.47 -17.89 1.70
C GLU A 47 10.29 -16.98 0.47
N MET A 48 9.05 -16.86 -0.03
CA MET A 48 8.71 -16.03 -1.19
C MET A 48 8.31 -14.60 -0.83
N VAL A 49 8.45 -14.20 0.44
CA VAL A 49 8.24 -12.83 0.89
C VAL A 49 9.58 -12.12 0.97
N GLU A 50 9.86 -11.28 -0.01
CA GLU A 50 11.05 -10.44 -0.05
C GLU A 50 10.83 -9.15 0.75
N VAL A 51 11.78 -8.79 1.60
CA VAL A 51 11.77 -7.52 2.33
C VAL A 51 12.93 -6.64 1.89
N VAL A 52 12.63 -5.56 1.20
CA VAL A 52 13.59 -4.56 0.71
C VAL A 52 13.67 -3.41 1.71
N THR A 53 14.89 -3.10 2.20
CA THR A 53 15.13 -1.87 2.94
C THR A 53 15.36 -0.76 1.93
N GLY A 54 14.40 0.18 1.82
CA GLY A 54 14.46 1.23 0.80
C GLY A 54 13.28 2.19 0.85
N ASP A 55 13.36 3.23 0.02
CA ASP A 55 12.33 4.25 -0.07
C ASP A 55 11.10 3.76 -0.86
N ALA A 56 10.04 3.46 -0.13
CA ALA A 56 8.76 3.00 -0.69
C ALA A 56 8.04 4.05 -1.56
N SER A 57 8.48 5.30 -1.50
CA SER A 57 7.89 6.38 -2.31
C SER A 57 8.45 6.46 -3.73
N VAL A 58 9.49 5.68 -4.05
CA VAL A 58 10.10 5.69 -5.38
C VAL A 58 9.74 4.40 -6.11
N THR A 59 9.19 4.51 -7.32
CA THR A 59 8.71 3.37 -8.10
C THR A 59 9.76 2.31 -8.37
N THR A 60 11.04 2.68 -8.49
CA THR A 60 12.16 1.75 -8.68
C THR A 60 12.21 0.63 -7.63
N ALA A 61 11.73 0.86 -6.42
CA ALA A 61 11.70 -0.14 -5.36
C ALA A 61 10.80 -1.36 -5.68
N TYR A 62 9.94 -1.26 -6.70
CA TYR A 62 8.95 -2.29 -7.07
C TYR A 62 9.19 -2.94 -8.41
N GLU A 63 10.24 -2.56 -9.11
CA GLU A 63 10.51 -2.88 -10.51
C GLU A 63 10.37 -4.37 -10.88
N ASP A 64 10.89 -5.27 -10.02
CA ASP A 64 10.83 -6.71 -10.23
C ASP A 64 9.59 -7.37 -9.58
N ALA A 65 8.70 -6.58 -9.00
CA ALA A 65 7.50 -7.06 -8.30
C ALA A 65 6.19 -6.60 -8.97
N VAL A 66 6.30 -5.95 -10.12
CA VAL A 66 5.16 -5.50 -10.92
C VAL A 66 5.14 -6.19 -12.27
N PRO A 67 3.94 -6.41 -12.88
CA PRO A 67 2.62 -6.07 -12.35
C PRO A 67 2.18 -7.00 -11.22
N ALA A 68 1.49 -6.47 -10.22
CA ALA A 68 1.04 -7.19 -9.03
C ALA A 68 -0.49 -7.45 -9.05
N ASP A 69 -0.91 -8.63 -8.57
CA ASP A 69 -2.34 -8.95 -8.39
C ASP A 69 -2.95 -8.26 -7.17
N LEU A 70 -2.10 -7.88 -6.20
CA LEU A 70 -2.50 -7.20 -4.97
C LEU A 70 -1.50 -6.09 -4.62
N VAL A 71 -2.01 -4.89 -4.44
CA VAL A 71 -1.24 -3.74 -3.94
C VAL A 71 -1.77 -3.33 -2.57
N LEU A 72 -0.87 -3.20 -1.58
CA LEU A 72 -1.18 -2.74 -0.24
C LEU A 72 -0.58 -1.34 -0.02
N ALA A 73 -1.45 -0.34 0.21
CA ALA A 73 -1.09 1.05 0.54
C ALA A 73 -1.60 1.40 1.95
N CYS A 74 -1.20 0.57 2.94
CA CYS A 74 -1.61 0.73 4.33
C CYS A 74 -0.67 1.70 5.05
N GLY A 75 -1.26 2.66 5.82
CA GLY A 75 -0.48 3.66 6.56
C GLY A 75 0.18 4.76 5.71
N VAL A 76 -0.09 4.84 4.40
CA VAL A 76 0.51 5.83 3.50
C VAL A 76 -0.29 7.13 3.50
N PHE A 77 -1.56 7.08 3.09
CA PHE A 77 -2.41 8.25 2.87
C PHE A 77 -2.68 9.11 4.12
N GLY A 78 -2.30 8.64 5.31
CA GLY A 78 -2.40 9.38 6.56
C GLY A 78 -1.18 10.24 6.89
N ASN A 79 -0.09 10.11 6.15
CA ASN A 79 1.21 10.67 6.48
C ASN A 79 1.84 11.49 5.34
N ILE A 80 1.10 11.75 4.28
CA ILE A 80 1.54 12.48 3.09
C ILE A 80 0.56 13.62 2.77
N THR A 81 1.02 14.60 2.00
CA THR A 81 0.20 15.74 1.59
C THR A 81 -0.94 15.32 0.65
N ASP A 82 -1.94 16.17 0.54
CA ASP A 82 -3.06 15.98 -0.39
C ASP A 82 -2.60 15.88 -1.85
N ALA A 83 -1.60 16.66 -2.25
CA ALA A 83 -1.01 16.60 -3.58
C ALA A 83 -0.29 15.28 -3.83
N ASP A 84 0.38 14.73 -2.81
CA ASP A 84 1.05 13.44 -2.90
C ASP A 84 0.06 12.27 -2.88
N ILE A 85 -1.09 12.42 -2.19
CA ILE A 85 -2.20 11.45 -2.29
C ILE A 85 -2.67 11.34 -3.73
N ASP A 86 -2.95 12.49 -4.39
CA ASP A 86 -3.41 12.51 -5.78
C ASP A 86 -2.38 11.90 -6.73
N ARG A 87 -1.11 12.27 -6.58
CA ARG A 87 -0.01 11.72 -7.37
C ARG A 87 0.13 10.21 -7.16
N THR A 88 0.12 9.75 -5.90
CA THR A 88 0.20 8.33 -5.60
C THR A 88 -0.93 7.56 -6.27
N ILE A 89 -2.18 8.04 -6.14
CA ILE A 89 -3.35 7.41 -6.76
C ILE A 89 -3.24 7.37 -8.28
N GLU A 90 -2.72 8.42 -8.90
CA GLU A 90 -2.50 8.47 -10.35
C GLU A 90 -1.57 7.36 -10.84
N TYR A 91 -0.53 7.02 -10.07
CA TYR A 91 0.44 5.99 -10.43
C TYR A 91 0.05 4.58 -9.97
N LEU A 92 -0.88 4.40 -9.01
CA LEU A 92 -1.28 3.08 -8.52
C LEU A 92 -1.68 2.07 -9.63
N PRO A 93 -2.39 2.46 -10.70
CA PRO A 93 -2.70 1.52 -11.79
C PRO A 93 -1.46 0.92 -12.45
N THR A 94 -0.33 1.66 -12.51
CA THR A 94 0.90 1.19 -13.15
C THR A 94 1.56 0.01 -12.40
N PHE A 95 1.24 -0.18 -11.13
CA PHE A 95 1.73 -1.31 -10.33
C PHE A 95 0.89 -2.58 -10.53
N CYS A 96 -0.29 -2.45 -11.08
CA CYS A 96 -1.33 -3.47 -11.07
C CYS A 96 -1.30 -4.37 -12.30
N ALA A 97 -1.55 -5.66 -12.11
CA ALA A 97 -2.01 -6.53 -13.18
C ALA A 97 -3.48 -6.19 -13.55
N PRO A 98 -3.96 -6.56 -14.75
CA PRO A 98 -5.37 -6.41 -15.10
C PRO A 98 -6.29 -7.07 -14.06
N GLY A 99 -7.24 -6.32 -13.52
CA GLY A 99 -8.14 -6.80 -12.47
C GLY A 99 -7.55 -6.93 -11.07
N ALA A 100 -6.37 -6.36 -10.83
CA ALA A 100 -5.71 -6.38 -9.52
C ALA A 100 -6.55 -5.72 -8.42
N THR A 101 -6.30 -6.14 -7.20
CA THR A 101 -6.91 -5.57 -6.00
C THR A 101 -5.96 -4.56 -5.35
N LEU A 102 -6.49 -3.40 -5.00
CA LEU A 102 -5.85 -2.42 -4.13
C LEU A 102 -6.52 -2.43 -2.76
N ILE A 103 -5.74 -2.57 -1.69
CA ILE A 103 -6.19 -2.35 -0.31
C ILE A 103 -5.44 -1.14 0.24
N TRP A 104 -6.18 -0.20 0.80
CA TRP A 104 -5.63 1.01 1.39
C TRP A 104 -6.28 1.35 2.72
N THR A 105 -5.56 2.07 3.56
CA THR A 105 -6.06 2.52 4.86
C THR A 105 -5.93 4.03 5.03
N ARG A 106 -6.86 4.64 5.76
CA ARG A 106 -6.84 6.05 6.15
C ARG A 106 -7.60 6.25 7.46
N HIS A 107 -7.13 7.13 8.32
CA HIS A 107 -7.93 7.61 9.44
C HIS A 107 -8.99 8.62 8.96
N ARG A 108 -10.05 8.79 9.74
CA ARG A 108 -11.15 9.72 9.47
C ARG A 108 -11.15 10.95 10.40
N MET A 109 -10.00 11.26 10.97
CA MET A 109 -9.87 12.51 11.72
C MET A 109 -9.92 13.69 10.74
N ALA A 110 -10.44 14.81 11.20
CA ALA A 110 -10.59 16.02 10.37
C ALA A 110 -9.20 16.57 9.96
N PRO A 111 -9.04 17.00 8.70
CA PRO A 111 -10.00 16.87 7.61
C PRO A 111 -10.09 15.43 7.09
N ASP A 112 -11.33 14.91 6.95
CA ASP A 112 -11.56 13.54 6.43
C ASP A 112 -11.34 13.51 4.90
N ALA A 113 -10.17 13.01 4.48
CA ALA A 113 -9.82 12.89 3.07
C ALA A 113 -10.43 11.64 2.38
N THR A 114 -11.11 10.76 3.11
CA THR A 114 -11.60 9.48 2.53
C THR A 114 -12.57 9.66 1.37
N PRO A 115 -13.52 10.64 1.35
CA PRO A 115 -14.38 10.85 0.19
C PRO A 115 -13.60 11.23 -1.08
N ARG A 116 -12.57 12.08 -0.92
CA ARG A 116 -11.72 12.50 -2.03
C ARG A 116 -10.87 11.35 -2.58
N ILE A 117 -10.26 10.55 -1.70
CA ILE A 117 -9.48 9.36 -2.09
C ILE A 117 -10.35 8.41 -2.90
N ARG A 118 -11.57 8.10 -2.43
CA ARG A 118 -12.50 7.21 -3.13
C ARG A 118 -12.88 7.75 -4.51
N ALA A 119 -13.19 9.05 -4.62
CA ALA A 119 -13.48 9.69 -5.89
C ALA A 119 -12.28 9.61 -6.86
N ARG A 120 -11.09 9.94 -6.36
CA ARG A 120 -9.87 9.92 -7.18
C ARG A 120 -9.50 8.52 -7.65
N LEU A 121 -9.66 7.50 -6.82
CA LEU A 121 -9.48 6.09 -7.22
C LEU A 121 -10.44 5.69 -8.35
N ALA A 122 -11.70 6.13 -8.29
CA ALA A 122 -12.67 5.87 -9.36
C ALA A 122 -12.27 6.54 -10.69
N GLU A 123 -11.73 7.76 -10.65
CA GLU A 123 -11.26 8.49 -11.83
C GLU A 123 -10.11 7.77 -12.55
N VAL A 124 -9.22 7.11 -11.82
CA VAL A 124 -8.08 6.37 -12.40
C VAL A 124 -8.41 4.90 -12.70
N GLY A 125 -9.68 4.51 -12.66
CA GLY A 125 -10.16 3.21 -13.12
C GLY A 125 -10.34 2.13 -12.06
N PHE A 126 -10.25 2.46 -10.78
CA PHE A 126 -10.56 1.52 -9.71
C PHE A 126 -12.06 1.54 -9.36
N GLN A 127 -12.68 0.37 -9.33
CA GLN A 127 -14.03 0.16 -8.79
C GLN A 127 -13.94 -0.18 -7.30
N GLU A 128 -14.73 0.50 -6.48
CA GLU A 128 -14.83 0.17 -5.06
C GLU A 128 -15.57 -1.16 -4.86
N VAL A 129 -14.94 -2.07 -4.14
CA VAL A 129 -15.49 -3.38 -3.75
C VAL A 129 -16.04 -3.31 -2.33
N ALA A 130 -15.29 -2.68 -1.41
CA ALA A 130 -15.68 -2.48 -0.02
C ALA A 130 -15.03 -1.22 0.55
N PHE A 131 -15.74 -0.58 1.49
CA PHE A 131 -15.20 0.48 2.31
C PHE A 131 -15.71 0.30 3.74
N GLU A 132 -14.82 -0.13 4.61
CA GLU A 132 -15.15 -0.55 5.96
C GLU A 132 -14.55 0.39 6.99
N ARG A 133 -15.29 0.55 8.10
CA ARG A 133 -14.80 1.26 9.30
C ARG A 133 -14.28 0.23 10.28
N VAL A 134 -13.09 0.46 10.79
CA VAL A 134 -12.57 -0.37 11.88
C VAL A 134 -13.28 0.05 13.17
N GLU A 135 -13.98 -0.89 13.80
CA GLU A 135 -14.67 -0.64 15.08
C GLU A 135 -13.67 -0.15 16.14
N ASN A 136 -14.10 0.84 16.91
CA ASN A 136 -13.29 1.47 17.96
C ASN A 136 -11.96 2.13 17.51
N ALA A 137 -11.79 2.33 16.21
CA ALA A 137 -10.69 3.09 15.64
C ALA A 137 -11.20 4.16 14.68
N HIS A 138 -10.46 5.26 14.56
CA HIS A 138 -10.76 6.27 13.54
C HIS A 138 -10.24 5.84 12.14
N ALA A 139 -9.95 4.57 11.97
CA ALA A 139 -9.38 4.01 10.76
C ALA A 139 -10.45 3.42 9.83
N THR A 140 -10.16 3.45 8.54
CA THR A 140 -10.96 2.81 7.50
C THR A 140 -10.06 1.96 6.62
N VAL A 141 -10.67 0.93 6.01
CA VAL A 141 -10.05 0.09 5.00
C VAL A 141 -10.88 0.20 3.73
N GLY A 142 -10.24 0.63 2.64
CA GLY A 142 -10.83 0.60 1.31
C GLY A 142 -10.27 -0.58 0.52
N THR A 143 -11.14 -1.29 -0.19
CA THR A 143 -10.79 -2.35 -1.14
C THR A 143 -11.34 -1.97 -2.50
N ASN A 144 -10.46 -1.89 -3.47
CA ASN A 144 -10.80 -1.49 -4.83
C ASN A 144 -10.23 -2.52 -5.82
N ARG A 145 -10.90 -2.67 -6.97
CA ARG A 145 -10.44 -3.52 -8.08
C ARG A 145 -10.16 -2.66 -9.30
N LEU A 146 -9.00 -2.84 -9.93
CA LEU A 146 -8.70 -2.17 -11.19
C LEU A 146 -9.61 -2.71 -12.30
N ALA A 147 -10.45 -1.84 -12.87
CA ALA A 147 -11.40 -2.19 -13.92
C ALA A 147 -10.94 -1.74 -15.32
N SER A 148 -9.97 -0.83 -15.37
CA SER A 148 -9.34 -0.37 -16.61
C SER A 148 -8.10 -1.19 -16.94
N GLU A 149 -7.65 -1.10 -18.20
CA GLU A 149 -6.33 -1.62 -18.59
C GLU A 149 -5.24 -0.80 -17.89
N PRO A 150 -4.26 -1.45 -17.20
CA PRO A 150 -3.19 -0.74 -16.53
C PRO A 150 -2.26 -0.05 -17.54
N PRO A 151 -1.84 1.21 -17.29
CA PRO A 151 -0.81 1.84 -18.08
C PRO A 151 0.57 1.22 -17.80
N PRO A 152 1.56 1.43 -18.69
CA PRO A 152 2.91 0.93 -18.49
C PRO A 152 3.52 1.43 -17.18
N PHE A 153 4.29 0.56 -16.53
CA PHE A 153 5.04 0.93 -15.32
C PHE A 153 6.15 1.94 -15.63
N GLU A 154 6.24 2.99 -14.84
CA GLU A 154 7.26 4.03 -14.96
C GLU A 154 8.27 3.94 -13.80
N ARG A 155 9.56 3.88 -14.15
CA ARG A 155 10.67 3.80 -13.20
C ARG A 155 11.11 5.17 -12.72
N GLY A 156 11.60 5.24 -11.48
CA GLY A 156 12.26 6.43 -10.94
C GLY A 156 11.32 7.59 -10.60
N VAL A 157 10.01 7.33 -10.56
CA VAL A 157 9.02 8.34 -10.16
C VAL A 157 8.94 8.43 -8.65
N LYS A 158 9.03 9.64 -8.11
CA LYS A 158 8.77 9.95 -6.70
C LYS A 158 7.27 10.18 -6.52
N LEU A 159 6.63 9.33 -5.73
CA LEU A 159 5.18 9.35 -5.51
C LEU A 159 4.76 10.30 -4.39
N PHE A 160 5.51 10.30 -3.28
CA PHE A 160 5.17 11.05 -2.08
C PHE A 160 6.39 11.34 -1.22
N GLU A 161 6.19 12.21 -0.24
CA GLU A 161 7.10 12.43 0.87
C GLU A 161 6.34 12.35 2.18
N PHE A 162 6.89 11.63 3.17
CA PHE A 162 6.30 11.61 4.50
C PHE A 162 6.56 12.93 5.21
N VAL A 163 5.47 13.61 5.59
CA VAL A 163 5.53 14.87 6.35
C VAL A 163 5.18 14.67 7.82
N GLY A 164 4.70 13.47 8.17
CA GLY A 164 4.27 13.16 9.52
C GLY A 164 2.93 13.81 9.91
N TRP A 165 2.25 13.18 10.85
CA TRP A 165 0.94 13.62 11.32
C TRP A 165 0.92 15.03 11.91
N GLY A 166 1.98 15.43 12.63
CA GLY A 166 2.04 16.72 13.31
C GLY A 166 2.06 17.92 12.37
N GLU A 167 2.60 17.78 11.17
CA GLU A 167 2.63 18.83 10.16
C GLU A 167 1.31 18.92 9.39
N LEU A 168 0.68 17.78 9.11
CA LEU A 168 -0.61 17.73 8.38
C LEU A 168 -1.79 18.29 9.19
N ALA A 169 -1.70 18.27 10.51
CA ALA A 169 -2.77 18.78 11.39
C ALA A 169 -2.74 20.31 11.54
N ASN A 170 -1.66 20.97 11.12
CA ASN A 170 -1.42 22.41 11.29
C ASN A 170 -1.49 23.22 9.98
N GLY A 171 -1.77 22.62 8.85
CA GLY A 171 -1.96 23.23 7.52
C GLY A 171 -3.40 23.17 7.08
#